data_4a149f0bcce760e0e62fa65ea44948f6
#
_entry.id   4a149f0bcce760e0e62fa65ea44948f6
#
_cell.length_a   1.000
_cell.length_b   1.000
_cell.length_c   1.000
_cell.angle_alpha   90.00
_cell.angle_beta   90.00
_cell.angle_gamma   90.00
#
_symmetry.space_group_name_H-M   'P 1'
#
loop_
_entity.id
_entity.type
_entity.pdbx_description
1 polymer ?
#
loop_
_entity_poly.entity_id
_entity_poly.type
_entity_poly.pdbx_seq_one_letter_code
_entity_poly.pdbx_strand_id
1 'polypeptide(L)'
;VMSDVKRNDIGSTAEAYAAAYLGASGFDYVTVNPYLGSDGIKPFVDKCAENNKGIFVLARTSNPSSSELQNLDVGGEPLYMRVGGLIAEWGKDQIGEHGYSSVGAVVGATHPDEARALRNKYKTVFFLVPGYGAQGGKGKDAAASFDANGSGAIVNNSRGIIAAYKTDKYKGMTYTAAARAAAEAMRDDLASALKK
;
A
#
# COMPACT_ATOMS: atom_id res chain seq x y z
N VAL A 1 -13.54 3.06 0.05
CA VAL A 1 -13.12 2.46 1.36
C VAL A 1 -12.24 1.24 1.10
N MET A 2 -11.15 1.10 1.89
CA MET A 2 -10.23 -0.04 1.78
C MET A 2 -10.31 -0.93 3.02
N SER A 3 -10.40 -2.24 2.80
CA SER A 3 -10.33 -3.25 3.85
C SER A 3 -8.91 -3.82 3.96
N ASP A 4 -8.21 -3.50 5.06
CA ASP A 4 -6.83 -3.97 5.32
C ASP A 4 -6.84 -5.33 6.02
N VAL A 5 -7.10 -6.39 5.28
CA VAL A 5 -7.31 -7.76 5.79
C VAL A 5 -6.24 -8.76 5.38
N LYS A 6 -5.40 -8.41 4.40
CA LYS A 6 -4.26 -9.21 3.92
C LYS A 6 -4.65 -10.67 3.63
N ARG A 7 -5.75 -10.85 2.86
CA ARG A 7 -6.26 -12.19 2.53
C ARG A 7 -5.29 -12.98 1.67
N ASN A 8 -5.30 -14.28 1.87
CA ASN A 8 -4.46 -15.22 1.15
C ASN A 8 -5.10 -16.60 1.27
N ASP A 9 -5.38 -17.24 0.13
CA ASP A 9 -5.85 -18.62 0.03
C ASP A 9 -5.77 -19.09 -1.43
N ILE A 10 -6.12 -20.33 -1.72
CA ILE A 10 -6.12 -20.92 -3.04
C ILE A 10 -7.52 -21.29 -3.51
N GLY A 11 -7.71 -21.43 -4.85
CA GLY A 11 -8.90 -21.97 -5.50
C GLY A 11 -10.19 -21.29 -5.02
N SER A 12 -11.19 -22.10 -4.70
CA SER A 12 -12.53 -21.63 -4.34
C SER A 12 -12.57 -20.77 -3.06
N THR A 13 -11.63 -20.96 -2.14
CA THR A 13 -11.52 -20.08 -0.95
C THR A 13 -11.06 -18.69 -1.32
N ALA A 14 -10.07 -18.56 -2.21
CA ALA A 14 -9.66 -17.26 -2.73
C ALA A 14 -10.79 -16.56 -3.51
N GLU A 15 -11.56 -17.31 -4.30
CA GLU A 15 -12.77 -16.81 -5.00
C GLU A 15 -13.81 -16.31 -4.01
N ALA A 16 -14.08 -17.07 -2.92
CA ALA A 16 -15.02 -16.67 -1.88
C ALA A 16 -14.57 -15.38 -1.17
N TYR A 17 -13.28 -15.24 -0.84
CA TYR A 17 -12.75 -13.99 -0.30
C TYR A 17 -12.88 -12.82 -1.28
N ALA A 18 -12.51 -13.02 -2.55
CA ALA A 18 -12.64 -11.98 -3.58
C ALA A 18 -14.10 -11.53 -3.72
N ALA A 19 -15.04 -12.45 -3.77
CA ALA A 19 -16.47 -12.16 -3.82
C ALA A 19 -16.97 -11.42 -2.57
N ALA A 20 -16.53 -11.82 -1.38
CA ALA A 20 -16.93 -11.19 -0.12
C ALA A 20 -16.44 -9.74 0.00
N TYR A 21 -15.18 -9.46 -0.37
CA TYR A 21 -14.58 -8.13 -0.19
C TYR A 21 -14.77 -7.20 -1.39
N LEU A 22 -14.75 -7.72 -2.61
CA LEU A 22 -14.79 -6.93 -3.85
C LEU A 22 -16.11 -7.10 -4.62
N GLY A 23 -17.00 -8.00 -4.18
CA GLY A 23 -18.34 -8.19 -4.74
C GLY A 23 -19.36 -7.31 -4.04
N ALA A 24 -20.18 -7.93 -3.17
CA ALA A 24 -21.34 -7.32 -2.52
C ALA A 24 -20.96 -6.36 -1.37
N SER A 25 -19.74 -6.40 -0.82
CA SER A 25 -19.30 -5.48 0.23
C SER A 25 -19.14 -4.06 -0.31
N GLY A 26 -19.25 -3.05 0.55
CA GLY A 26 -19.03 -1.65 0.20
C GLY A 26 -17.55 -1.25 0.09
N PHE A 27 -16.61 -2.20 0.01
CA PHE A 27 -15.19 -1.90 -0.11
C PHE A 27 -14.79 -1.69 -1.57
N ASP A 28 -13.94 -0.68 -1.81
CA ASP A 28 -13.36 -0.37 -3.13
C ASP A 28 -12.02 -1.09 -3.32
N TYR A 29 -11.27 -1.30 -2.22
CA TYR A 29 -9.96 -1.95 -2.22
C TYR A 29 -9.85 -2.97 -1.08
N VAL A 30 -9.00 -3.99 -1.31
CA VAL A 30 -8.60 -4.96 -0.28
C VAL A 30 -7.11 -5.23 -0.33
N THR A 31 -6.48 -5.44 0.82
CA THR A 31 -5.08 -5.90 0.88
C THR A 31 -5.02 -7.42 0.80
N VAL A 32 -4.06 -7.93 0.03
CA VAL A 32 -3.85 -9.37 -0.20
C VAL A 32 -2.38 -9.75 -0.04
N ASN A 33 -2.13 -11.01 0.30
CA ASN A 33 -0.79 -11.55 0.50
C ASN A 33 -0.43 -12.44 -0.71
N PRO A 34 0.73 -12.25 -1.36
CA PRO A 34 1.11 -12.97 -2.58
C PRO A 34 1.77 -14.33 -2.34
N TYR A 35 1.93 -14.75 -1.09
CA TYR A 35 2.78 -15.90 -0.73
C TYR A 35 2.40 -17.22 -1.46
N LEU A 36 1.13 -17.40 -1.83
CA LEU A 36 0.65 -18.56 -2.58
C LEU A 36 0.73 -18.43 -4.10
N GLY A 37 1.24 -17.30 -4.61
CA GLY A 37 1.44 -17.12 -6.05
C GLY A 37 0.20 -16.68 -6.83
N SER A 38 0.25 -16.88 -8.16
CA SER A 38 -0.73 -16.30 -9.09
C SER A 38 -2.14 -16.86 -8.95
N ASP A 39 -2.29 -18.14 -8.65
CA ASP A 39 -3.60 -18.78 -8.44
C ASP A 39 -4.33 -18.24 -7.21
N GLY A 40 -3.60 -17.80 -6.17
CA GLY A 40 -4.17 -17.12 -5.02
C GLY A 40 -4.52 -15.65 -5.26
N ILE A 41 -3.92 -15.00 -6.25
CA ILE A 41 -4.14 -13.59 -6.57
C ILE A 41 -5.16 -13.39 -7.69
N LYS A 42 -5.16 -14.29 -8.68
CA LYS A 42 -6.02 -14.16 -9.86
C LYS A 42 -7.52 -13.94 -9.55
N PRO A 43 -8.17 -14.65 -8.60
CA PRO A 43 -9.57 -14.40 -8.27
C PRO A 43 -9.86 -12.97 -7.83
N PHE A 44 -8.92 -12.33 -7.12
CA PHE A 44 -9.05 -10.92 -6.72
C PHE A 44 -8.88 -9.98 -7.92
N VAL A 45 -7.92 -10.26 -8.81
CA VAL A 45 -7.69 -9.47 -10.03
C VAL A 45 -8.92 -9.52 -10.95
N ASP A 46 -9.49 -10.70 -11.14
CA ASP A 46 -10.71 -10.89 -11.94
C ASP A 46 -11.88 -10.07 -11.34
N LYS A 47 -12.06 -10.11 -10.02
CA LYS A 47 -13.10 -9.34 -9.32
C LYS A 47 -12.87 -7.82 -9.38
N CYS A 48 -11.62 -7.38 -9.41
CA CYS A 48 -11.31 -5.96 -9.63
C CYS A 48 -11.82 -5.49 -10.99
N ALA A 49 -11.55 -6.26 -12.04
CA ALA A 49 -12.01 -5.95 -13.39
C ALA A 49 -13.53 -5.95 -13.52
N GLU A 50 -14.21 -6.96 -12.93
CA GLU A 50 -15.67 -7.08 -12.98
C GLU A 50 -16.40 -5.92 -12.28
N ASN A 51 -15.86 -5.41 -11.17
CA ASN A 51 -16.57 -4.48 -10.29
C ASN A 51 -15.93 -3.07 -10.23
N ASN A 52 -14.94 -2.77 -11.08
CA ASN A 52 -14.17 -1.52 -11.06
C ASN A 52 -13.60 -1.22 -9.66
N LYS A 53 -12.91 -2.20 -9.09
CA LYS A 53 -12.28 -2.15 -7.76
C LYS A 53 -10.80 -2.44 -7.86
N GLY A 54 -10.08 -2.47 -6.72
CA GLY A 54 -8.65 -2.72 -6.73
C GLY A 54 -8.16 -3.54 -5.54
N ILE A 55 -6.91 -3.98 -5.64
CA ILE A 55 -6.18 -4.64 -4.56
C ILE A 55 -4.82 -3.98 -4.31
N PHE A 56 -4.34 -4.13 -3.08
CA PHE A 56 -2.95 -3.87 -2.75
C PHE A 56 -2.28 -5.16 -2.27
N VAL A 57 -1.30 -5.62 -3.02
CA VAL A 57 -0.54 -6.84 -2.74
C VAL A 57 0.66 -6.49 -1.86
N LEU A 58 0.94 -7.28 -0.83
CA LEU A 58 2.11 -7.06 0.03
C LEU A 58 3.40 -7.28 -0.79
N ALA A 59 4.24 -6.25 -0.91
CA ALA A 59 5.55 -6.34 -1.57
C ALA A 59 6.69 -6.07 -0.58
N ARG A 60 6.76 -4.87 -0.01
CA ARG A 60 7.76 -4.50 0.99
C ARG A 60 7.09 -3.90 2.21
N THR A 61 6.99 -4.66 3.27
CA THR A 61 6.25 -4.27 4.47
C THR A 61 7.12 -3.49 5.47
N SER A 62 6.49 -2.74 6.37
CA SER A 62 7.16 -1.81 7.27
C SER A 62 7.58 -2.39 8.62
N ASN A 63 7.27 -3.66 8.89
CA ASN A 63 7.60 -4.31 10.16
C ASN A 63 9.10 -4.67 10.25
N PRO A 64 9.69 -4.70 11.46
CA PRO A 64 11.13 -4.91 11.65
C PRO A 64 11.67 -6.22 11.04
N SER A 65 10.95 -7.34 11.18
CA SER A 65 11.36 -8.65 10.66
C SER A 65 11.08 -8.88 9.18
N SER A 66 10.60 -7.86 8.45
CA SER A 66 10.28 -8.01 7.02
C SER A 66 11.48 -8.43 6.16
N SER A 67 12.70 -8.04 6.56
CA SER A 67 13.93 -8.40 5.86
C SER A 67 14.31 -9.89 5.95
N GLU A 68 13.79 -10.62 6.94
CA GLU A 68 14.06 -12.07 7.07
C GLU A 68 13.60 -12.86 5.83
N LEU A 69 12.53 -12.40 5.18
CA LEU A 69 12.00 -13.01 3.97
C LEU A 69 12.17 -12.10 2.75
N GLN A 70 11.81 -10.82 2.87
CA GLN A 70 11.63 -9.95 1.72
C GLN A 70 12.97 -9.49 1.08
N ASN A 71 14.07 -9.55 1.84
CA ASN A 71 15.41 -9.21 1.33
C ASN A 71 16.21 -10.43 0.85
N LEU A 72 15.65 -11.63 0.90
CA LEU A 72 16.33 -12.81 0.36
C LEU A 72 16.60 -12.61 -1.13
N ASP A 73 17.82 -12.97 -1.57
CA ASP A 73 18.19 -12.94 -2.98
C ASP A 73 17.47 -14.06 -3.74
N VAL A 74 16.83 -13.71 -4.83
CA VAL A 74 16.14 -14.63 -5.71
C VAL A 74 16.62 -14.38 -7.15
N GLY A 75 17.71 -15.03 -7.51
CA GLY A 75 18.27 -14.91 -8.85
C GLY A 75 18.90 -13.56 -9.18
N GLY A 76 19.54 -12.92 -8.20
CA GLY A 76 20.25 -11.64 -8.36
C GLY A 76 19.40 -10.40 -8.05
N GLU A 77 18.18 -10.57 -7.56
CA GLU A 77 17.36 -9.46 -7.03
C GLU A 77 16.67 -9.85 -5.72
N PRO A 78 16.37 -8.90 -4.82
CA PRO A 78 15.63 -9.18 -3.59
C PRO A 78 14.21 -9.69 -3.87
N LEU A 79 13.68 -10.57 -3.01
CA LEU A 79 12.33 -11.13 -3.16
C LEU A 79 11.26 -10.04 -3.31
N TYR A 80 11.35 -8.92 -2.57
CA TYR A 80 10.36 -7.84 -2.71
C TYR A 80 10.33 -7.23 -4.13
N MET A 81 11.48 -7.16 -4.82
CA MET A 81 11.56 -6.70 -6.21
C MET A 81 10.92 -7.70 -7.17
N ARG A 82 11.16 -9.01 -6.94
CA ARG A 82 10.52 -10.08 -7.72
C ARG A 82 9.00 -10.03 -7.55
N VAL A 83 8.50 -9.84 -6.33
CA VAL A 83 7.08 -9.67 -6.05
C VAL A 83 6.53 -8.42 -6.73
N GLY A 84 7.27 -7.30 -6.73
CA GLY A 84 6.91 -6.10 -7.48
C GLY A 84 6.69 -6.36 -8.98
N GLY A 85 7.54 -7.21 -9.58
CA GLY A 85 7.40 -7.64 -10.97
C GLY A 85 6.14 -8.48 -11.22
N LEU A 86 5.82 -9.39 -10.31
CA LEU A 86 4.58 -10.17 -10.40
C LEU A 86 3.34 -9.28 -10.28
N ILE A 87 3.35 -8.30 -9.37
CA ILE A 87 2.25 -7.32 -9.21
C ILE A 87 2.03 -6.54 -10.51
N ALA A 88 3.12 -6.04 -11.13
CA ALA A 88 3.04 -5.34 -12.40
C ALA A 88 2.47 -6.22 -13.52
N GLU A 89 2.87 -7.48 -13.56
CA GLU A 89 2.35 -8.46 -14.55
C GLU A 89 0.88 -8.78 -14.30
N TRP A 90 0.46 -9.04 -13.06
CA TRP A 90 -0.95 -9.30 -12.73
C TRP A 90 -1.89 -8.15 -13.05
N GLY A 91 -1.39 -6.91 -12.99
CA GLY A 91 -2.18 -5.71 -13.21
C GLY A 91 -2.01 -5.06 -14.59
N LYS A 92 -1.24 -5.64 -15.50
CA LYS A 92 -0.87 -5.00 -16.79
C LYS A 92 -2.07 -4.64 -17.67
N ASP A 93 -3.13 -5.43 -17.63
CA ASP A 93 -4.34 -5.25 -18.44
C ASP A 93 -5.41 -4.39 -17.73
N GLN A 94 -5.11 -3.87 -16.52
CA GLN A 94 -6.02 -3.06 -15.70
C GLN A 94 -5.46 -1.67 -15.39
N ILE A 95 -4.68 -1.10 -16.30
CA ILE A 95 -4.17 0.27 -16.18
C ILE A 95 -5.28 1.25 -16.55
N GLY A 96 -5.66 2.11 -15.60
CA GLY A 96 -6.69 3.12 -15.77
C GLY A 96 -6.19 4.41 -16.44
N GLU A 97 -7.08 5.37 -16.59
CA GLU A 97 -6.85 6.65 -17.29
C GLU A 97 -5.72 7.50 -16.67
N HIS A 98 -5.44 7.32 -15.38
CA HIS A 98 -4.36 8.01 -14.68
C HIS A 98 -2.99 7.30 -14.78
N GLY A 99 -2.87 6.24 -15.58
CA GLY A 99 -1.63 5.52 -15.82
C GLY A 99 -1.23 4.51 -14.72
N TYR A 100 -2.12 4.24 -13.76
CA TYR A 100 -1.89 3.25 -12.71
C TYR A 100 -2.87 2.08 -12.80
N SER A 101 -2.37 0.90 -12.42
CA SER A 101 -3.16 -0.32 -12.35
C SER A 101 -4.04 -0.35 -11.09
N SER A 102 -5.19 -1.01 -11.19
CA SER A 102 -6.02 -1.38 -10.04
C SER A 102 -5.35 -2.44 -9.13
N VAL A 103 -4.29 -3.09 -9.62
CA VAL A 103 -3.44 -4.02 -8.86
C VAL A 103 -2.23 -3.24 -8.34
N GLY A 104 -2.32 -2.75 -7.12
CA GLY A 104 -1.29 -1.98 -6.45
C GLY A 104 -0.40 -2.80 -5.52
N ALA A 105 0.58 -2.16 -4.90
CA ALA A 105 1.52 -2.77 -3.96
C ALA A 105 1.50 -2.09 -2.59
N VAL A 106 1.66 -2.85 -1.52
CA VAL A 106 1.99 -2.31 -0.20
C VAL A 106 3.51 -2.13 -0.11
N VAL A 107 3.96 -0.88 0.07
CA VAL A 107 5.38 -0.50 0.14
C VAL A 107 5.60 0.43 1.34
N GLY A 108 6.22 -0.07 2.39
CA GLY A 108 6.36 0.64 3.67
C GLY A 108 7.31 1.85 3.62
N ALA A 109 6.95 2.94 4.30
CA ALA A 109 7.75 4.16 4.42
C ALA A 109 9.06 3.98 5.22
N THR A 110 9.22 2.87 5.94
CA THR A 110 10.42 2.58 6.74
C THR A 110 11.64 2.17 5.91
N HIS A 111 11.45 1.96 4.60
CA HIS A 111 12.48 1.51 3.65
C HIS A 111 12.48 2.39 2.39
N PRO A 112 12.87 3.69 2.49
CA PRO A 112 12.74 4.66 1.40
C PRO A 112 13.56 4.31 0.15
N ASP A 113 14.77 3.76 0.29
CA ASP A 113 15.61 3.39 -0.86
C ASP A 113 15.00 2.22 -1.64
N GLU A 114 14.44 1.25 -0.95
CA GLU A 114 13.73 0.11 -1.54
C GLU A 114 12.43 0.55 -2.21
N ALA A 115 11.69 1.47 -1.58
CA ALA A 115 10.51 2.09 -2.18
C ALA A 115 10.86 2.85 -3.48
N ARG A 116 11.98 3.60 -3.47
CA ARG A 116 12.50 4.30 -4.64
C ARG A 116 12.87 3.33 -5.76
N ALA A 117 13.53 2.22 -5.43
CA ALA A 117 13.90 1.19 -6.39
C ALA A 117 12.65 0.56 -7.05
N LEU A 118 11.65 0.20 -6.25
CA LEU A 118 10.35 -0.31 -6.74
C LEU A 118 9.65 0.72 -7.65
N ARG A 119 9.54 2.00 -7.22
CA ARG A 119 8.93 3.07 -8.01
C ARG A 119 9.64 3.28 -9.34
N ASN A 120 10.96 3.26 -9.35
CA ASN A 120 11.75 3.46 -10.56
C ASN A 120 11.53 2.33 -11.57
N LYS A 121 11.38 1.09 -11.11
CA LYS A 121 11.21 -0.09 -11.96
C LYS A 121 9.75 -0.29 -12.40
N TYR A 122 8.77 -0.07 -11.51
CA TYR A 122 7.36 -0.39 -11.74
C TYR A 122 6.48 0.88 -11.74
N LYS A 123 6.48 1.59 -12.86
CA LYS A 123 5.86 2.92 -13.02
C LYS A 123 4.34 2.91 -12.89
N THR A 124 3.69 1.83 -13.33
CA THR A 124 2.22 1.70 -13.38
C THR A 124 1.62 1.13 -12.10
N VAL A 125 2.42 0.67 -11.15
CA VAL A 125 1.94 0.11 -9.88
C VAL A 125 1.64 1.25 -8.90
N PHE A 126 0.41 1.33 -8.40
CA PHE A 126 0.04 2.29 -7.35
C PHE A 126 0.45 1.77 -5.97
N PHE A 127 1.04 2.60 -5.10
CA PHE A 127 1.56 2.16 -3.81
C PHE A 127 0.65 2.57 -2.65
N LEU A 128 0.34 1.61 -1.77
CA LEU A 128 -0.15 1.87 -0.41
C LEU A 128 1.05 1.91 0.52
N VAL A 129 1.24 3.03 1.23
CA VAL A 129 2.46 3.31 2.00
C VAL A 129 2.16 3.37 3.50
N PRO A 130 2.20 2.23 4.21
CA PRO A 130 2.13 2.21 5.68
C PRO A 130 3.48 2.58 6.30
N GLY A 131 3.45 2.82 7.63
CA GLY A 131 4.67 3.04 8.41
C GLY A 131 5.03 4.51 8.65
N TYR A 132 4.23 5.46 8.15
CA TYR A 132 4.37 6.87 8.48
C TYR A 132 4.03 7.13 9.97
N GLY A 133 4.79 8.00 10.62
CA GLY A 133 4.57 8.45 12.00
C GLY A 133 4.92 7.37 13.04
N ALA A 134 3.96 6.62 13.53
CA ALA A 134 4.12 5.68 14.64
C ALA A 134 5.19 4.58 14.43
N GLN A 135 5.59 4.28 13.22
CA GLN A 135 6.66 3.33 12.90
C GLN A 135 7.98 4.03 12.48
N GLY A 136 8.05 5.37 12.62
CA GLY A 136 9.25 6.16 12.39
C GLY A 136 9.38 6.81 11.01
N GLY A 137 8.58 6.42 10.01
CA GLY A 137 8.58 7.05 8.70
C GLY A 137 8.11 8.51 8.75
N LYS A 138 8.75 9.38 7.99
CA LYS A 138 8.44 10.82 7.85
C LYS A 138 7.99 11.11 6.42
N GLY A 139 7.51 12.32 6.15
CA GLY A 139 7.11 12.74 4.81
C GLY A 139 8.20 12.51 3.76
N LYS A 140 9.45 12.84 4.06
CA LYS A 140 10.60 12.60 3.17
C LYS A 140 10.83 11.12 2.82
N ASP A 141 10.54 10.21 3.76
CA ASP A 141 10.71 8.78 3.56
C ASP A 141 9.56 8.23 2.70
N ALA A 142 8.33 8.65 2.99
CA ALA A 142 7.15 8.31 2.19
C ALA A 142 7.21 8.88 0.77
N ALA A 143 7.82 10.07 0.58
CA ALA A 143 7.99 10.71 -0.74
C ALA A 143 8.79 9.83 -1.73
N ALA A 144 9.60 8.90 -1.24
CA ALA A 144 10.31 7.93 -2.08
C ALA A 144 9.37 7.00 -2.88
N SER A 145 8.14 6.82 -2.42
CA SER A 145 7.12 5.99 -3.08
C SER A 145 6.36 6.70 -4.20
N PHE A 146 6.45 8.02 -4.28
CA PHE A 146 5.77 8.82 -5.30
C PHE A 146 6.59 8.94 -6.58
N ASP A 147 5.92 9.21 -7.68
CA ASP A 147 6.55 9.53 -8.95
C ASP A 147 7.02 11.01 -9.01
N ALA A 148 7.57 11.41 -10.15
CA ALA A 148 8.08 12.77 -10.35
C ALA A 148 6.98 13.86 -10.34
N ASN A 149 5.72 13.47 -10.55
CA ASN A 149 4.56 14.36 -10.53
C ASN A 149 3.89 14.44 -9.14
N GLY A 150 4.46 13.78 -8.14
CA GLY A 150 3.87 13.68 -6.80
C GLY A 150 2.63 12.78 -6.74
N SER A 151 2.53 11.81 -7.65
CA SER A 151 1.42 10.85 -7.77
C SER A 151 1.90 9.41 -7.57
N GLY A 152 1.00 8.43 -7.70
CA GLY A 152 1.32 7.00 -7.68
C GLY A 152 1.37 6.35 -6.30
N ALA A 153 1.09 7.10 -5.23
CA ALA A 153 1.05 6.53 -3.90
C ALA A 153 -0.01 7.19 -3.00
N ILE A 154 -0.49 6.42 -2.02
CA ILE A 154 -1.33 6.89 -0.92
C ILE A 154 -0.69 6.48 0.42
N VAL A 155 -0.61 7.40 1.37
CA VAL A 155 0.03 7.17 2.67
C VAL A 155 -1.01 7.06 3.78
N ASN A 156 -0.90 6.03 4.62
CA ASN A 156 -1.80 5.87 5.77
C ASN A 156 -1.06 6.04 7.10
N ASN A 157 -1.76 6.61 8.10
CA ASN A 157 -1.25 6.85 9.45
C ASN A 157 -2.34 6.61 10.50
N SER A 158 -2.76 5.36 10.67
CA SER A 158 -3.91 5.02 11.53
C SER A 158 -3.72 5.50 12.96
N ARG A 159 -2.68 5.04 13.65
CA ARG A 159 -2.43 5.40 15.06
C ARG A 159 -2.12 6.89 15.26
N GLY A 160 -1.34 7.49 14.35
CA GLY A 160 -0.98 8.90 14.43
C GLY A 160 -2.18 9.85 14.26
N ILE A 161 -3.23 9.41 13.57
CA ILE A 161 -4.46 10.19 13.39
C ILE A 161 -5.49 9.82 14.46
N ILE A 162 -5.88 8.54 14.55
CA ILE A 162 -6.98 8.10 15.42
C ILE A 162 -6.63 8.30 16.92
N ALA A 163 -5.39 8.07 17.31
CA ALA A 163 -4.92 8.23 18.69
C ALA A 163 -4.18 9.54 18.97
N ALA A 164 -4.25 10.52 18.07
CA ALA A 164 -3.58 11.82 18.20
C ALA A 164 -3.89 12.51 19.53
N TYR A 165 -5.14 12.48 19.98
CA TYR A 165 -5.61 13.08 21.23
C TYR A 165 -4.90 12.55 22.50
N LYS A 166 -4.23 11.39 22.41
CA LYS A 166 -3.45 10.78 23.50
C LYS A 166 -2.04 11.35 23.62
N THR A 167 -1.58 12.14 22.66
CA THR A 167 -0.22 12.69 22.62
C THR A 167 -0.17 14.08 23.23
N ASP A 168 0.98 14.45 23.80
CA ASP A 168 1.18 15.78 24.41
C ASP A 168 0.95 16.92 23.40
N LYS A 169 1.28 16.70 22.13
CA LYS A 169 1.08 17.68 21.05
C LYS A 169 -0.37 18.15 20.91
N TYR A 170 -1.33 17.28 21.19
CA TYR A 170 -2.76 17.54 21.02
C TYR A 170 -3.53 17.50 22.36
N LYS A 171 -2.82 17.61 23.48
CA LYS A 171 -3.39 17.59 24.83
C LYS A 171 -4.45 18.69 25.00
N GLY A 172 -5.61 18.33 25.53
CA GLY A 172 -6.73 19.26 25.74
C GLY A 172 -7.65 19.45 24.54
N MET A 173 -7.30 18.90 23.38
CA MET A 173 -8.19 18.88 22.21
C MET A 173 -9.22 17.76 22.31
N THR A 174 -10.40 17.96 21.67
CA THR A 174 -11.33 16.87 21.47
C THR A 174 -10.74 15.82 20.55
N TYR A 175 -11.24 14.57 20.62
CA TYR A 175 -10.81 13.48 19.75
C TYR A 175 -10.83 13.86 18.25
N THR A 176 -11.95 14.44 17.80
CA THR A 176 -12.13 14.81 16.39
C THR A 176 -11.21 15.95 15.96
N ALA A 177 -11.04 16.97 16.82
CA ALA A 177 -10.14 18.10 16.53
C ALA A 177 -8.68 17.65 16.45
N ALA A 178 -8.24 16.79 17.38
CA ALA A 178 -6.90 16.22 17.38
C ALA A 178 -6.61 15.36 16.15
N ALA A 179 -7.56 14.49 15.76
CA ALA A 179 -7.45 13.66 14.57
C ALA A 179 -7.34 14.50 13.29
N ARG A 180 -8.18 15.54 13.17
CA ARG A 180 -8.13 16.48 12.04
C ARG A 180 -6.78 17.20 11.98
N ALA A 181 -6.33 17.79 13.07
CA ALA A 181 -5.05 18.51 13.13
C ALA A 181 -3.85 17.59 12.81
N ALA A 182 -3.91 16.32 13.23
CA ALA A 182 -2.87 15.34 12.90
C ALA A 182 -2.88 14.98 11.40
N ALA A 183 -4.05 14.84 10.79
CA ALA A 183 -4.17 14.58 9.36
C ALA A 183 -3.68 15.77 8.51
N GLU A 184 -4.03 16.99 8.91
CA GLU A 184 -3.55 18.23 8.28
C GLU A 184 -2.02 18.36 8.38
N ALA A 185 -1.45 18.12 9.56
CA ALA A 185 0.00 18.14 9.75
C ALA A 185 0.73 17.09 8.88
N MET A 186 0.16 15.89 8.75
CA MET A 186 0.70 14.85 7.87
C MET A 186 0.63 15.26 6.39
N ARG A 187 -0.49 15.83 5.95
CA ARG A 187 -0.65 16.35 4.58
C ARG A 187 0.42 17.38 4.26
N ASP A 188 0.65 18.33 5.16
CA ASP A 188 1.59 19.42 4.98
C ASP A 188 3.05 18.94 4.97
N ASP A 189 3.40 17.95 5.80
CA ASP A 189 4.71 17.30 5.80
C ASP A 189 4.96 16.57 4.47
N LEU A 190 3.99 15.78 3.98
CA LEU A 190 4.07 15.13 2.68
C LEU A 190 4.16 16.13 1.52
N ALA A 191 3.32 17.16 1.51
CA ALA A 191 3.33 18.20 0.47
C ALA A 191 4.67 18.93 0.43
N SER A 192 5.29 19.20 1.58
CA SER A 192 6.61 19.81 1.68
C SER A 192 7.72 18.90 1.14
N ALA A 193 7.62 17.59 1.38
CA ALA A 193 8.59 16.61 0.92
C ALA A 193 8.51 16.35 -0.60
N LEU A 194 7.35 16.53 -1.21
CA LEU A 194 7.11 16.32 -2.66
C LEU A 194 7.48 17.54 -3.53
N LYS A 195 7.66 18.74 -2.95
CA LYS A 195 8.01 19.97 -3.67
C LYS A 195 9.50 20.13 -4.04
N LYS A 196 10.31 19.07 -3.82
CA LYS A 196 11.77 19.15 -4.04
C LYS A 196 12.18 18.64 -5.43
#